data_0e9ef31c4fc60b8b4a43ef624a3c0084
#
_entry.id   0e9ef31c4fc60b8b4a43ef624a3c0084
#
_cell.length_a   1.000
_cell.length_b   1.000
_cell.length_c   1.000
_cell.angle_alpha   90.00
_cell.angle_beta   90.00
_cell.angle_gamma   90.00
#
_symmetry.space_group_name_H-M   'P 1'
#
loop_
_entity.id
_entity.type
_entity.pdbx_description
1 polymer ?
#
loop_
_entity_poly.entity_id
_entity_poly.type
_entity_poly.pdbx_seq_one_letter_code
_entity_poly.pdbx_strand_id
1 'polypeptide(L)'
;EYLNKKDDEIKLKIKEQKKALSASYRSFDQLEQIINNRTIDLWSKSKGNYDYLSFFAGVGDVPADIQIDADEAKFSIEDDILIDKLQQLKHQKKLIENSPVYYSLEKNWLTGVTGDKNAIFRFIQNSLLEICTMHGYDEVKVVLITNEVEYKFWKNVRWLPHCWDNYKRIRFIASSNSDLSNISDYFAKLFDETNIFDKQNKEKKLKENYIVIFTDKNMYDQAEFVKKIVDFPRYVGISILTLFGNYSLLPRECISILDVQMEHASIYNKDSNELLQFKPNVG
;
A
#
# COMPACT_ATOMS: atom_id res chain seq x y z
N GLU A 1 -32.56 11.65 -23.60
CA GLU A 1 -33.02 10.47 -22.85
C GLU A 1 -31.85 9.47 -22.63
N TYR A 2 -31.14 9.05 -23.68
CA TYR A 2 -30.02 8.10 -23.57
C TYR A 2 -28.89 8.58 -22.67
N LEU A 3 -28.44 9.86 -22.82
CA LEU A 3 -27.39 10.45 -21.98
C LEU A 3 -27.79 10.54 -20.50
N ASN A 4 -29.06 10.88 -20.22
CA ASN A 4 -29.57 10.93 -18.85
C ASN A 4 -29.55 9.54 -18.20
N LYS A 5 -29.94 8.51 -18.95
CA LYS A 5 -29.87 7.12 -18.48
C LYS A 5 -28.43 6.69 -18.16
N LYS A 6 -27.47 7.07 -19.02
CA LYS A 6 -26.04 6.77 -18.77
C LYS A 6 -25.50 7.54 -17.57
N ASP A 7 -25.89 8.78 -17.37
CA ASP A 7 -25.50 9.58 -16.18
C ASP A 7 -26.06 8.97 -14.89
N ASP A 8 -27.30 8.47 -14.90
CA ASP A 8 -27.90 7.78 -13.76
C ASP A 8 -27.20 6.43 -13.46
N GLU A 9 -26.82 5.66 -14.49
CA GLU A 9 -26.02 4.45 -14.34
C GLU A 9 -24.64 4.75 -13.70
N ILE A 10 -23.98 5.83 -14.12
CA ILE A 10 -22.70 6.28 -13.55
C ILE A 10 -22.88 6.66 -12.08
N LYS A 11 -23.91 7.44 -11.73
CA LYS A 11 -24.19 7.83 -10.35
C LYS A 11 -24.45 6.62 -9.46
N LEU A 12 -25.16 5.63 -9.98
CA LEU A 12 -25.42 4.37 -9.26
C LEU A 12 -24.12 3.61 -8.99
N LYS A 13 -23.27 3.43 -10.01
CA LYS A 13 -21.96 2.78 -9.87
C LYS A 13 -21.04 3.51 -8.87
N ILE A 14 -21.00 4.85 -8.89
CA ILE A 14 -20.27 5.65 -7.90
C ILE A 14 -20.77 5.37 -6.48
N LYS A 15 -22.09 5.34 -6.29
CA LYS A 15 -22.70 5.05 -4.99
C LYS A 15 -22.37 3.64 -4.49
N GLU A 16 -22.40 2.65 -5.37
CA GLU A 16 -22.03 1.27 -5.05
C GLU A 16 -20.54 1.15 -4.68
N GLN A 17 -19.64 1.76 -5.45
CA GLN A 17 -18.22 1.78 -5.14
C GLN A 17 -17.94 2.49 -3.81
N LYS A 18 -18.59 3.64 -3.54
CA LYS A 18 -18.46 4.33 -2.26
C LYS A 18 -18.90 3.43 -1.10
N LYS A 19 -20.01 2.70 -1.27
CA LYS A 19 -20.49 1.76 -0.26
C LYS A 19 -19.50 0.62 -0.03
N ALA A 20 -18.90 0.07 -1.09
CA ALA A 20 -17.90 -0.98 -0.99
C ALA A 20 -16.64 -0.51 -0.27
N LEU A 21 -16.10 0.68 -0.63
CA LEU A 21 -14.97 1.29 0.03
C LEU A 21 -15.24 1.52 1.53
N SER A 22 -16.45 2.05 1.85
CA SER A 22 -16.82 2.28 3.25
C SER A 22 -17.01 0.99 4.05
N ALA A 23 -17.44 -0.10 3.42
CA ALA A 23 -17.61 -1.40 4.08
C ALA A 23 -16.29 -2.06 4.47
N SER A 24 -15.21 -1.76 3.73
CA SER A 24 -13.86 -2.26 4.04
C SER A 24 -13.16 -1.48 5.15
N TYR A 25 -13.65 -0.28 5.49
CA TYR A 25 -13.06 0.56 6.54
C TYR A 25 -13.30 -0.05 7.93
N ARG A 26 -12.25 -0.03 8.74
CA ARG A 26 -12.30 -0.38 10.17
C ARG A 26 -11.74 0.79 10.98
N SER A 27 -12.53 1.28 11.94
CA SER A 27 -12.06 2.26 12.90
C SER A 27 -11.07 1.64 13.88
N PHE A 28 -10.31 2.47 14.60
CA PHE A 28 -9.41 2.01 15.66
C PHE A 28 -10.15 1.14 16.71
N ASP A 29 -11.32 1.58 17.18
CA ASP A 29 -12.13 0.85 18.16
C ASP A 29 -12.58 -0.52 17.62
N GLN A 30 -12.90 -0.60 16.31
CA GLN A 30 -13.25 -1.88 15.67
C GLN A 30 -12.05 -2.81 15.60
N LEU A 31 -10.85 -2.30 15.23
CA LEU A 31 -9.62 -3.09 15.23
C LEU A 31 -9.28 -3.58 16.64
N GLU A 32 -9.42 -2.74 17.66
CA GLU A 32 -9.24 -3.12 19.06
C GLU A 32 -10.23 -4.23 19.48
N GLN A 33 -11.49 -4.10 19.13
CA GLN A 33 -12.50 -5.14 19.38
C GLN A 33 -12.18 -6.47 18.69
N ILE A 34 -11.72 -6.42 17.41
CA ILE A 34 -11.30 -7.61 16.67
C ILE A 34 -10.17 -8.33 17.41
N ILE A 35 -9.17 -7.59 17.87
CA ILE A 35 -8.01 -8.15 18.58
C ILE A 35 -8.43 -8.72 19.95
N ASN A 36 -9.14 -7.94 20.76
CA ASN A 36 -9.50 -8.30 22.14
C ASN A 36 -10.45 -9.50 22.18
N ASN A 37 -11.42 -9.52 21.27
CA ASN A 37 -12.46 -10.56 21.22
C ASN A 37 -12.09 -11.72 20.29
N ARG A 38 -10.96 -11.62 19.55
CA ARG A 38 -10.51 -12.62 18.57
C ARG A 38 -11.65 -13.02 17.64
N THR A 39 -12.31 -12.02 17.03
CA THR A 39 -13.44 -12.25 16.15
C THR A 39 -13.00 -12.96 14.86
N ILE A 40 -13.96 -13.41 14.07
CA ILE A 40 -13.73 -14.06 12.75
C ILE A 40 -13.00 -13.13 11.76
N ASP A 41 -13.05 -11.81 11.99
CA ASP A 41 -12.36 -10.83 11.15
C ASP A 41 -10.85 -10.77 11.42
N LEU A 42 -10.37 -11.33 12.55
CA LEU A 42 -8.93 -11.41 12.83
C LEU A 42 -8.26 -12.30 11.78
N TRP A 43 -7.27 -11.71 11.06
CA TRP A 43 -6.56 -12.39 9.98
C TRP A 43 -7.46 -12.87 8.82
N SER A 44 -8.50 -12.10 8.52
CA SER A 44 -9.49 -12.46 7.50
C SER A 44 -9.05 -12.14 6.06
N LYS A 45 -8.05 -11.23 5.88
CA LYS A 45 -7.52 -10.92 4.56
C LYS A 45 -6.40 -11.89 4.18
N SER A 46 -6.62 -12.63 3.10
CA SER A 46 -5.67 -13.61 2.56
C SER A 46 -5.32 -13.32 1.10
N LYS A 47 -4.31 -14.00 0.59
CA LYS A 47 -3.93 -13.90 -0.83
C LYS A 47 -5.11 -14.21 -1.74
N GLY A 48 -5.31 -13.36 -2.74
CA GLY A 48 -6.44 -13.45 -3.66
C GLY A 48 -7.58 -12.50 -3.34
N ASN A 49 -7.64 -11.93 -2.14
CA ASN A 49 -8.58 -10.85 -1.85
C ASN A 49 -8.15 -9.59 -2.58
N TYR A 50 -9.10 -8.83 -3.13
CA TYR A 50 -8.83 -7.60 -3.89
C TYR A 50 -8.14 -6.50 -3.06
N ASP A 51 -8.31 -6.52 -1.73
CA ASP A 51 -7.76 -5.58 -0.75
C ASP A 51 -6.59 -6.18 0.06
N TYR A 52 -6.02 -7.31 -0.41
CA TYR A 52 -4.83 -7.91 0.19
C TYR A 52 -3.65 -6.93 0.17
N LEU A 53 -2.91 -6.86 1.27
CA LEU A 53 -1.82 -5.90 1.49
C LEU A 53 -2.22 -4.43 1.26
N SER A 54 -3.47 -4.10 1.48
CA SER A 54 -3.98 -2.73 1.45
C SER A 54 -4.42 -2.29 2.83
N PHE A 55 -4.13 -1.03 3.17
CA PHE A 55 -4.54 -0.41 4.42
C PHE A 55 -5.24 0.93 4.17
N PHE A 56 -6.04 1.36 5.13
CA PHE A 56 -6.71 2.65 5.11
C PHE A 56 -5.72 3.80 5.33
N ALA A 57 -5.50 4.60 4.31
CA ALA A 57 -4.59 5.74 4.35
C ALA A 57 -5.26 7.02 4.89
N GLY A 58 -6.56 7.18 4.65
CA GLY A 58 -7.29 8.37 5.06
C GLY A 58 -8.57 8.58 4.27
N VAL A 59 -9.03 9.82 4.20
CA VAL A 59 -10.28 10.18 3.50
C VAL A 59 -9.98 11.26 2.47
N GLY A 60 -10.46 11.06 1.24
CA GLY A 60 -10.26 11.99 0.12
C GLY A 60 -11.20 11.73 -1.04
N ASP A 61 -10.93 12.41 -2.14
CA ASP A 61 -11.69 12.24 -3.38
C ASP A 61 -10.97 11.22 -4.26
N VAL A 62 -11.55 10.03 -4.39
CA VAL A 62 -10.93 8.89 -5.07
C VAL A 62 -11.46 8.79 -6.51
N PRO A 63 -10.60 8.55 -7.53
CA PRO A 63 -11.09 8.27 -8.87
C PRO A 63 -12.02 7.07 -8.88
N ALA A 64 -13.19 7.21 -9.52
CA ALA A 64 -14.12 6.11 -9.72
C ALA A 64 -13.62 5.19 -10.84
N ASP A 65 -13.61 3.89 -10.58
CA ASP A 65 -13.32 2.88 -11.60
C ASP A 65 -14.60 2.56 -12.37
N ILE A 66 -14.89 3.39 -13.39
CA ILE A 66 -16.09 3.24 -14.22
C ILE A 66 -15.67 3.11 -15.67
N GLN A 67 -15.90 1.94 -16.22
CA GLN A 67 -15.86 1.74 -17.68
C GLN A 67 -17.24 2.09 -18.25
N ILE A 68 -17.25 3.07 -19.17
CA ILE A 68 -18.47 3.47 -19.89
C ILE A 68 -18.44 2.77 -21.25
N ASP A 69 -19.19 1.69 -21.37
CA ASP A 69 -19.45 1.05 -22.66
C ASP A 69 -20.45 1.91 -23.42
N ALA A 70 -20.00 2.52 -24.50
CA ALA A 70 -20.86 3.23 -25.43
C ALA A 70 -20.85 2.47 -26.75
N ASP A 71 -22.00 1.99 -27.16
CA ASP A 71 -22.22 1.40 -28.49
C ASP A 71 -22.14 2.50 -29.55
N GLU A 72 -20.92 2.80 -30.02
CA GLU A 72 -20.66 3.80 -31.08
C GLU A 72 -21.33 3.43 -32.43
N ALA A 73 -21.65 2.16 -32.62
CA ALA A 73 -22.23 1.63 -33.87
C ALA A 73 -23.70 2.01 -34.10
N LYS A 74 -24.36 2.67 -33.16
CA LYS A 74 -25.80 3.02 -33.26
C LYS A 74 -26.09 4.47 -33.62
N PHE A 75 -25.05 5.30 -33.74
CA PHE A 75 -25.23 6.71 -34.02
C PHE A 75 -25.12 7.00 -35.52
N SER A 76 -26.09 7.76 -36.06
CA SER A 76 -26.07 8.23 -37.45
C SER A 76 -25.20 9.50 -37.57
N ILE A 77 -24.86 9.88 -38.82
CA ILE A 77 -24.00 11.03 -39.13
C ILE A 77 -24.53 12.37 -38.56
N GLU A 78 -25.79 12.44 -38.17
CA GLU A 78 -26.43 13.62 -37.57
C GLU A 78 -26.18 13.75 -36.03
N ASP A 79 -25.51 12.75 -35.40
CA ASP A 79 -25.34 12.66 -33.95
C ASP A 79 -23.94 13.09 -33.46
N ASP A 80 -23.16 13.89 -34.22
CA ASP A 80 -21.82 14.37 -33.86
C ASP A 80 -21.77 15.00 -32.47
N ILE A 81 -22.81 15.80 -32.09
CA ILE A 81 -22.90 16.43 -30.75
C ILE A 81 -23.07 15.40 -29.65
N LEU A 82 -23.74 14.29 -29.90
CA LEU A 82 -23.92 13.20 -28.95
C LEU A 82 -22.63 12.39 -28.77
N ILE A 83 -21.92 12.18 -29.86
CA ILE A 83 -20.61 11.48 -29.84
C ILE A 83 -19.61 12.31 -29.04
N ASP A 84 -19.53 13.63 -29.28
CA ASP A 84 -18.65 14.53 -28.54
C ASP A 84 -18.98 14.56 -27.04
N LYS A 85 -20.25 14.61 -26.67
CA LYS A 85 -20.67 14.54 -25.26
C LYS A 85 -20.36 13.19 -24.63
N LEU A 86 -20.50 12.10 -25.34
CA LEU A 86 -20.12 10.76 -24.86
C LEU A 86 -18.60 10.63 -24.67
N GLN A 87 -17.82 11.20 -25.60
CA GLN A 87 -16.37 11.26 -25.45
C GLN A 87 -15.97 12.11 -24.25
N GLN A 88 -16.59 13.27 -24.05
CA GLN A 88 -16.39 14.08 -22.85
C GLN A 88 -16.74 13.33 -21.57
N LEU A 89 -17.85 12.61 -21.53
CA LEU A 89 -18.23 11.77 -20.39
C LEU A 89 -17.22 10.62 -20.12
N LYS A 90 -16.69 10.01 -21.20
CA LYS A 90 -15.63 8.98 -21.09
C LYS A 90 -14.33 9.53 -20.53
N HIS A 91 -13.94 10.75 -20.90
CA HIS A 91 -12.68 11.37 -20.49
C HIS A 91 -12.76 12.14 -19.16
N GLN A 92 -13.96 12.45 -18.67
CA GLN A 92 -14.10 13.07 -17.36
C GLN A 92 -13.76 12.07 -16.26
N LYS A 93 -12.67 12.34 -15.51
CA LYS A 93 -12.39 11.60 -14.27
C LYS A 93 -13.54 11.85 -13.29
N LYS A 94 -14.37 10.84 -13.10
CA LYS A 94 -15.41 10.91 -12.05
C LYS A 94 -14.73 10.63 -10.72
N LEU A 95 -15.04 11.44 -9.71
CA LEU A 95 -14.52 11.30 -8.36
C LEU A 95 -15.61 10.79 -7.42
N ILE A 96 -15.22 9.92 -6.51
CA ILE A 96 -16.01 9.51 -5.35
C ILE A 96 -15.59 10.42 -4.20
N GLU A 97 -16.36 11.46 -3.96
CA GLU A 97 -16.06 12.49 -2.97
C GLU A 97 -16.11 11.94 -1.55
N ASN A 98 -15.18 12.45 -0.70
CA ASN A 98 -15.12 12.15 0.73
C ASN A 98 -15.23 10.63 1.01
N SER A 99 -14.35 9.87 0.42
CA SER A 99 -14.33 8.40 0.45
C SER A 99 -13.05 7.87 1.10
N PRO A 100 -13.08 6.66 1.71
CA PRO A 100 -11.88 6.01 2.18
C PRO A 100 -10.85 5.84 1.08
N VAL A 101 -9.62 6.27 1.35
CA VAL A 101 -8.44 6.07 0.50
C VAL A 101 -7.68 4.86 1.01
N TYR A 102 -7.50 3.87 0.15
CA TYR A 102 -6.70 2.69 0.46
C TYR A 102 -5.37 2.72 -0.26
N TYR A 103 -4.31 2.35 0.45
CA TYR A 103 -2.97 2.25 -0.08
C TYR A 103 -2.55 0.79 -0.21
N SER A 104 -2.27 0.35 -1.43
CA SER A 104 -1.84 -1.02 -1.71
C SER A 104 -0.32 -1.11 -1.69
N LEU A 105 0.23 -1.91 -0.79
CA LEU A 105 1.66 -2.19 -0.69
C LEU A 105 2.16 -3.10 -1.82
N GLU A 106 1.29 -3.89 -2.43
CA GLU A 106 1.65 -4.70 -3.59
C GLU A 106 1.86 -3.84 -4.83
N LYS A 107 0.93 -2.91 -5.10
CA LYS A 107 1.01 -2.01 -6.25
C LYS A 107 2.13 -0.98 -6.09
N ASN A 108 2.36 -0.51 -4.87
CA ASN A 108 3.35 0.51 -4.51
C ASN A 108 4.50 -0.12 -3.70
N TRP A 109 5.06 -1.20 -4.19
CA TRP A 109 6.03 -2.01 -3.45
C TRP A 109 7.37 -1.32 -3.16
N LEU A 110 7.69 -0.22 -3.84
CA LEU A 110 8.80 0.67 -3.49
C LEU A 110 8.24 2.06 -3.19
N THR A 111 8.02 2.38 -1.92
CA THR A 111 7.42 3.63 -1.45
C THR A 111 8.42 4.48 -0.69
N GLY A 112 8.59 5.71 -1.13
CA GLY A 112 9.24 6.75 -0.36
C GLY A 112 8.23 7.53 0.47
N VAL A 113 8.47 7.69 1.77
CA VAL A 113 7.61 8.45 2.67
C VAL A 113 8.34 9.70 3.15
N THR A 114 7.72 10.84 2.95
CA THR A 114 8.22 12.17 3.34
C THR A 114 7.17 12.95 4.13
N GLY A 115 7.56 14.05 4.75
CA GLY A 115 6.65 14.93 5.49
C GLY A 115 7.01 15.13 6.95
N ASP A 116 6.00 15.40 7.79
CA ASP A 116 6.19 15.59 9.23
C ASP A 116 6.52 14.27 9.93
N LYS A 117 7.58 14.27 10.73
CA LYS A 117 8.09 13.05 11.40
C LYS A 117 7.05 12.41 12.32
N ASN A 118 6.28 13.19 13.07
CA ASN A 118 5.26 12.67 13.98
C ASN A 118 4.05 12.14 13.21
N ALA A 119 3.67 12.84 12.14
CA ALA A 119 2.59 12.39 11.26
C ALA A 119 2.95 11.07 10.58
N ILE A 120 4.16 10.95 10.00
CA ILE A 120 4.67 9.71 9.40
C ILE A 120 4.64 8.57 10.42
N PHE A 121 5.15 8.83 11.63
CA PHE A 121 5.22 7.81 12.69
C PHE A 121 3.81 7.28 13.03
N ARG A 122 2.86 8.17 13.31
CA ARG A 122 1.47 7.79 13.62
C ARG A 122 0.80 7.07 12.45
N PHE A 123 0.97 7.60 11.24
CA PHE A 123 0.41 7.03 10.04
C PHE A 123 0.88 5.58 9.82
N ILE A 124 2.19 5.33 9.93
CA ILE A 124 2.74 3.98 9.74
C ILE A 124 2.34 3.06 10.90
N GLN A 125 2.25 3.54 12.14
CA GLN A 125 1.76 2.73 13.26
C GLN A 125 0.31 2.29 13.06
N ASN A 126 -0.57 3.21 12.65
CA ASN A 126 -1.97 2.90 12.36
C ASN A 126 -2.09 1.91 11.20
N SER A 127 -1.29 2.10 10.14
CA SER A 127 -1.24 1.17 9.00
C SER A 127 -0.77 -0.23 9.42
N LEU A 128 0.27 -0.32 10.26
CA LEU A 128 0.76 -1.60 10.78
C LEU A 128 -0.26 -2.28 11.68
N LEU A 129 -0.98 -1.53 12.52
CA LEU A 129 -2.04 -2.07 13.36
C LEU A 129 -3.12 -2.72 12.49
N GLU A 130 -3.61 -2.03 11.45
CA GLU A 130 -4.61 -2.58 10.55
C GLU A 130 -4.08 -3.82 9.80
N ILE A 131 -2.89 -3.72 9.20
CA ILE A 131 -2.28 -4.83 8.45
C ILE A 131 -2.11 -6.05 9.34
N CYS A 132 -1.53 -5.90 10.54
CA CYS A 132 -1.27 -7.02 11.43
C CYS A 132 -2.54 -7.59 12.09
N THR A 133 -3.62 -6.80 12.15
CA THR A 133 -4.93 -7.28 12.61
C THR A 133 -5.64 -8.08 11.51
N MET A 134 -5.53 -7.62 10.27
CA MET A 134 -6.30 -8.18 9.17
C MET A 134 -5.58 -9.32 8.42
N HIS A 135 -4.24 -9.43 8.53
CA HIS A 135 -3.43 -10.46 7.84
C HIS A 135 -2.75 -11.39 8.85
N GLY A 136 -2.71 -12.68 8.53
CA GLY A 136 -2.02 -13.69 9.34
C GLY A 136 -0.50 -13.49 9.34
N TYR A 137 0.13 -13.75 10.49
CA TYR A 137 1.59 -13.66 10.64
C TYR A 137 2.35 -14.75 9.86
N ASP A 138 1.66 -15.76 9.37
CA ASP A 138 2.18 -16.80 8.48
C ASP A 138 2.14 -16.41 7.00
N GLU A 139 1.35 -15.38 6.66
CA GLU A 139 1.27 -14.84 5.30
C GLU A 139 2.03 -13.52 5.14
N VAL A 140 2.06 -12.69 6.19
CA VAL A 140 2.67 -11.35 6.15
C VAL A 140 3.69 -11.20 7.27
N LYS A 141 4.89 -10.77 6.90
CA LYS A 141 6.00 -10.45 7.80
C LYS A 141 6.29 -8.97 7.80
N VAL A 142 6.63 -8.43 8.96
CA VAL A 142 7.05 -7.04 9.14
C VAL A 142 8.52 -7.02 9.53
N VAL A 143 9.32 -6.32 8.75
CA VAL A 143 10.76 -6.14 8.96
C VAL A 143 11.03 -4.67 9.24
N LEU A 144 11.53 -4.36 10.42
CA LEU A 144 11.87 -3.00 10.82
C LEU A 144 13.37 -2.82 10.86
N ILE A 145 13.89 -1.87 10.10
CA ILE A 145 15.30 -1.52 10.05
C ILE A 145 15.43 -0.04 10.42
N THR A 146 16.02 0.22 11.58
CA THR A 146 16.10 1.53 12.21
C THR A 146 17.47 1.69 12.88
N ASN A 147 17.78 2.87 13.41
CA ASN A 147 18.95 3.08 14.26
C ASN A 147 18.59 3.01 15.75
N GLU A 148 19.59 2.91 16.62
CA GLU A 148 19.40 2.81 18.07
C GLU A 148 18.61 3.98 18.67
N VAL A 149 18.80 5.19 18.12
CA VAL A 149 18.15 6.41 18.62
C VAL A 149 16.65 6.39 18.32
N GLU A 150 16.27 5.95 17.14
CA GLU A 150 14.87 5.90 16.71
C GLU A 150 14.14 4.65 17.20
N TYR A 151 14.86 3.58 17.50
CA TYR A 151 14.28 2.33 17.98
C TYR A 151 13.32 2.50 19.17
N LYS A 152 13.61 3.48 20.06
CA LYS A 152 12.74 3.78 21.21
C LYS A 152 11.28 4.10 20.82
N PHE A 153 11.08 4.70 19.64
CA PHE A 153 9.74 5.02 19.12
C PHE A 153 9.04 3.79 18.56
N TRP A 154 9.82 2.84 18.03
CA TRP A 154 9.34 1.63 17.37
C TRP A 154 9.33 0.39 18.26
N LYS A 155 9.72 0.52 19.53
CA LYS A 155 9.88 -0.62 20.46
C LYS A 155 8.64 -1.51 20.59
N ASN A 156 7.44 -0.99 20.35
CA ASN A 156 6.19 -1.75 20.45
C ASN A 156 6.03 -2.75 19.27
N VAL A 157 6.63 -2.48 18.12
CA VAL A 157 6.61 -3.35 16.94
C VAL A 157 7.22 -4.73 17.27
N ARG A 158 8.15 -4.78 18.23
CA ARG A 158 8.77 -6.04 18.69
C ARG A 158 7.78 -7.10 19.21
N TRP A 159 6.61 -6.68 19.61
CA TRP A 159 5.59 -7.57 20.18
C TRP A 159 4.68 -8.17 19.11
N LEU A 160 4.74 -7.67 17.88
CA LEU A 160 3.97 -8.21 16.78
C LEU A 160 4.48 -9.61 16.41
N PRO A 161 3.61 -10.62 16.30
CA PRO A 161 4.00 -11.95 15.84
C PRO A 161 4.54 -11.93 14.41
N HIS A 162 4.17 -10.94 13.61
CA HIS A 162 4.64 -10.70 12.25
C HIS A 162 6.13 -10.37 12.14
N CYS A 163 6.77 -9.93 13.26
CA CYS A 163 8.19 -9.60 13.29
C CYS A 163 9.10 -10.80 13.57
N TRP A 164 8.62 -12.02 13.31
CA TRP A 164 9.39 -13.24 13.50
C TRP A 164 9.34 -14.14 12.26
N ASP A 165 10.43 -14.85 12.01
CA ASP A 165 10.38 -15.99 11.09
C ASP A 165 9.43 -17.08 11.60
N ASN A 166 9.03 -18.01 10.75
CA ASN A 166 8.05 -19.06 11.09
C ASN A 166 8.51 -19.99 12.23
N TYR A 167 9.81 -20.06 12.48
CA TYR A 167 10.41 -20.88 13.52
C TYR A 167 10.79 -20.09 14.77
N LYS A 168 10.51 -18.77 14.81
CA LYS A 168 10.88 -17.85 15.90
C LYS A 168 12.38 -17.82 16.22
N ARG A 169 13.23 -18.07 15.23
CA ARG A 169 14.69 -18.04 15.36
C ARG A 169 15.26 -16.67 15.06
N ILE A 170 14.65 -15.94 14.13
CA ILE A 170 15.08 -14.61 13.69
C ILE A 170 13.97 -13.63 13.99
N ARG A 171 14.30 -12.55 14.70
CA ARG A 171 13.42 -11.41 14.85
C ARG A 171 13.76 -10.40 13.76
N PHE A 172 12.75 -9.99 13.00
CA PHE A 172 12.90 -9.05 11.89
C PHE A 172 12.96 -7.59 12.37
N ILE A 173 13.84 -7.30 13.30
CA ILE A 173 14.12 -5.96 13.81
C ILE A 173 15.63 -5.78 13.84
N ALA A 174 16.12 -4.78 13.08
CA ALA A 174 17.52 -4.35 13.11
C ALA A 174 17.61 -2.95 13.66
N SER A 175 18.40 -2.76 14.71
CA SER A 175 18.77 -1.45 15.26
C SER A 175 20.29 -1.22 15.28
N SER A 176 21.05 -2.21 14.84
CA SER A 176 22.50 -2.21 14.70
C SER A 176 22.93 -2.83 13.38
N ASN A 177 24.18 -2.61 12.97
CA ASN A 177 24.74 -3.24 11.77
C ASN A 177 24.81 -4.76 11.89
N SER A 178 25.00 -5.30 13.09
CA SER A 178 24.99 -6.75 13.34
C SER A 178 23.60 -7.34 13.08
N ASP A 179 22.54 -6.67 13.55
CA ASP A 179 21.16 -7.11 13.30
C ASP A 179 20.84 -7.04 11.81
N LEU A 180 21.28 -5.95 11.13
CA LEU A 180 21.11 -5.81 9.70
C LEU A 180 21.78 -6.93 8.91
N SER A 181 23.01 -7.32 9.31
CA SER A 181 23.72 -8.45 8.70
C SER A 181 22.89 -9.74 8.83
N ASN A 182 22.37 -10.05 10.02
CA ASN A 182 21.55 -11.25 10.24
C ASN A 182 20.28 -11.27 9.36
N ILE A 183 19.63 -10.11 9.20
CA ILE A 183 18.45 -9.98 8.31
C ILE A 183 18.88 -10.11 6.84
N SER A 184 20.00 -9.55 6.45
CA SER A 184 20.53 -9.64 5.08
C SER A 184 20.88 -11.09 4.72
N ASP A 185 21.49 -11.82 5.64
CA ASP A 185 21.80 -13.25 5.47
C ASP A 185 20.52 -14.09 5.33
N TYR A 186 19.49 -13.75 6.12
CA TYR A 186 18.19 -14.41 5.98
C TYR A 186 17.59 -14.20 4.58
N PHE A 187 17.57 -12.96 4.08
CA PHE A 187 17.04 -12.69 2.74
C PHE A 187 17.91 -13.29 1.64
N ALA A 188 19.24 -13.26 1.78
CA ALA A 188 20.14 -13.91 0.82
C ALA A 188 19.80 -15.39 0.67
N LYS A 189 19.69 -16.10 1.79
CA LYS A 189 19.30 -17.51 1.82
C LYS A 189 17.91 -17.76 1.24
N LEU A 190 16.92 -16.93 1.60
CA LEU A 190 15.56 -17.02 1.08
C LEU A 190 15.54 -16.85 -0.44
N PHE A 191 16.31 -15.92 -0.99
CA PHE A 191 16.39 -15.67 -2.42
C PHE A 191 17.04 -16.83 -3.17
N ASP A 192 18.09 -17.41 -2.60
CA ASP A 192 18.78 -18.56 -3.19
C ASP A 192 17.90 -19.83 -3.17
N GLU A 193 17.25 -20.12 -2.04
CA GLU A 193 16.35 -21.26 -1.90
C GLU A 193 15.12 -21.16 -2.80
N THR A 194 14.58 -19.96 -2.96
CA THR A 194 13.37 -19.74 -3.76
C THR A 194 13.66 -19.46 -5.22
N ASN A 195 14.88 -19.08 -5.59
CA ASN A 195 15.22 -18.57 -6.94
C ASN A 195 14.18 -17.54 -7.43
N ILE A 196 13.86 -16.57 -6.56
CA ILE A 196 12.72 -15.66 -6.78
C ILE A 196 12.95 -14.68 -7.93
N PHE A 197 14.21 -14.37 -8.25
CA PHE A 197 14.61 -13.46 -9.33
C PHE A 197 14.78 -14.16 -10.68
N ASP A 198 14.20 -15.36 -10.84
CA ASP A 198 14.17 -16.03 -12.14
C ASP A 198 13.32 -15.22 -13.14
N LYS A 199 13.97 -14.75 -14.22
CA LYS A 199 13.33 -13.95 -15.28
C LYS A 199 12.39 -14.77 -16.17
N GLN A 200 12.53 -16.08 -16.18
CA GLN A 200 11.68 -16.96 -17.00
C GLN A 200 10.31 -17.20 -16.34
N ASN A 201 10.22 -17.10 -15.02
CA ASN A 201 8.97 -17.27 -14.29
C ASN A 201 8.42 -15.90 -13.83
N LYS A 202 7.63 -15.25 -14.70
CA LYS A 202 7.08 -13.92 -14.45
C LYS A 202 6.06 -13.82 -13.31
N GLU A 203 5.45 -14.93 -12.91
CA GLU A 203 4.40 -14.96 -11.88
C GLU A 203 4.92 -15.35 -10.49
N LYS A 204 6.19 -15.73 -10.39
CA LYS A 204 6.78 -16.20 -9.14
C LYS A 204 6.82 -15.11 -8.08
N LYS A 205 6.18 -15.36 -6.94
CA LYS A 205 6.22 -14.53 -5.74
C LYS A 205 6.61 -15.38 -4.54
N LEU A 206 7.17 -14.77 -3.52
CA LEU A 206 7.44 -15.44 -2.25
C LEU A 206 6.15 -16.00 -1.63
N LYS A 207 6.29 -17.06 -0.86
CA LYS A 207 5.17 -17.67 -0.13
C LYS A 207 4.63 -16.69 0.92
N GLU A 208 5.50 -16.09 1.72
CA GLU A 208 5.16 -15.00 2.63
C GLU A 208 5.42 -13.66 1.94
N ASN A 209 4.67 -12.62 2.34
CA ASN A 209 4.93 -11.25 1.92
C ASN A 209 5.68 -10.52 3.03
N TYR A 210 6.68 -9.74 2.66
CA TYR A 210 7.51 -8.97 3.59
C TYR A 210 7.27 -7.48 3.40
N ILE A 211 6.94 -6.79 4.50
CA ILE A 211 6.86 -5.34 4.56
C ILE A 211 8.12 -4.86 5.27
N VAL A 212 9.06 -4.33 4.51
CA VAL A 212 10.36 -3.86 5.00
C VAL A 212 10.32 -2.35 5.19
N ILE A 213 10.49 -1.90 6.41
CA ILE A 213 10.41 -0.50 6.79
C ILE A 213 11.80 -0.01 7.19
N PHE A 214 12.32 0.97 6.46
CA PHE A 214 13.56 1.66 6.78
C PHE A 214 13.26 3.03 7.34
N THR A 215 13.77 3.33 8.53
CA THR A 215 13.73 4.68 9.10
C THR A 215 15.09 5.38 9.03
N ASP A 216 16.15 4.64 8.73
CA ASP A 216 17.53 5.14 8.64
C ASP A 216 18.10 4.92 7.24
N LYS A 217 18.58 6.02 6.63
CA LYS A 217 19.14 6.01 5.28
C LYS A 217 20.44 5.22 5.19
N ASN A 218 21.30 5.30 6.21
CA ASN A 218 22.59 4.60 6.18
C ASN A 218 22.37 3.07 6.24
N MET A 219 21.41 2.63 7.05
CA MET A 219 21.02 1.21 7.12
C MET A 219 20.43 0.72 5.79
N TYR A 220 19.64 1.56 5.10
CA TYR A 220 19.13 1.27 3.77
C TYR A 220 20.25 1.08 2.75
N ASP A 221 21.23 2.00 2.73
CA ASP A 221 22.33 1.97 1.78
C ASP A 221 23.26 0.76 1.99
N GLN A 222 23.35 0.23 3.23
CA GLN A 222 24.13 -0.95 3.58
C GLN A 222 23.38 -2.26 3.36
N ALA A 223 22.06 -2.24 3.19
CA ALA A 223 21.24 -3.44 3.02
C ALA A 223 21.39 -4.04 1.62
N GLU A 224 22.32 -4.97 1.43
CA GLU A 224 22.62 -5.59 0.12
C GLU A 224 21.40 -6.27 -0.53
N PHE A 225 20.54 -6.88 0.27
CA PHE A 225 19.33 -7.55 -0.23
C PHE A 225 18.37 -6.59 -0.94
N VAL A 226 18.36 -5.31 -0.53
CA VAL A 226 17.52 -4.27 -1.15
C VAL A 226 17.89 -4.05 -2.60
N LYS A 227 19.18 -4.03 -2.94
CA LYS A 227 19.65 -3.83 -4.32
C LYS A 227 19.10 -4.90 -5.27
N LYS A 228 19.11 -6.17 -4.83
CA LYS A 228 18.54 -7.27 -5.62
C LYS A 228 17.04 -7.09 -5.90
N ILE A 229 16.30 -6.56 -4.92
CA ILE A 229 14.86 -6.31 -5.04
C ILE A 229 14.61 -5.14 -5.99
N VAL A 230 15.31 -4.02 -5.79
CA VAL A 230 15.14 -2.78 -6.55
C VAL A 230 15.52 -2.93 -8.02
N ASP A 231 16.59 -3.69 -8.30
CA ASP A 231 17.05 -3.98 -9.67
C ASP A 231 16.11 -4.94 -10.43
N PHE A 232 15.17 -5.58 -9.73
CA PHE A 232 14.24 -6.51 -10.34
C PHE A 232 12.93 -5.82 -10.73
N PRO A 233 12.48 -5.88 -12.01
CA PRO A 233 11.46 -4.99 -12.56
C PRO A 233 10.02 -5.39 -12.20
N ARG A 234 9.80 -6.09 -11.08
CA ARG A 234 8.45 -6.48 -10.64
C ARG A 234 8.38 -6.79 -9.16
N TYR A 235 7.18 -6.75 -8.61
CA TYR A 235 6.87 -7.21 -7.27
C TYR A 235 7.10 -8.72 -7.10
N VAL A 236 7.84 -9.09 -6.07
CA VAL A 236 8.20 -10.49 -5.76
C VAL A 236 7.66 -10.98 -4.41
N GLY A 237 6.82 -10.21 -3.75
CA GLY A 237 6.34 -10.49 -2.40
C GLY A 237 7.06 -9.65 -1.33
N ILE A 238 7.78 -8.60 -1.72
CA ILE A 238 8.47 -7.71 -0.79
C ILE A 238 8.09 -6.28 -1.11
N SER A 239 7.56 -5.57 -0.12
CA SER A 239 7.25 -4.15 -0.17
C SER A 239 8.22 -3.39 0.71
N ILE A 240 8.83 -2.32 0.20
CA ILE A 240 9.82 -1.51 0.90
C ILE A 240 9.23 -0.11 1.13
N LEU A 241 9.25 0.34 2.38
CA LEU A 241 8.87 1.68 2.82
C LEU A 241 10.11 2.39 3.36
N THR A 242 10.47 3.54 2.79
CA THR A 242 11.61 4.36 3.24
C THR A 242 11.11 5.63 3.90
N LEU A 243 11.21 5.72 5.23
CA LEU A 243 10.68 6.80 6.06
C LEU A 243 11.77 7.83 6.37
N PHE A 244 12.30 8.52 5.36
CA PHE A 244 13.43 9.41 5.55
C PHE A 244 13.04 10.88 5.80
N GLY A 245 11.73 11.20 5.74
CA GLY A 245 11.18 12.51 6.05
C GLY A 245 11.54 13.64 5.06
N ASN A 246 12.57 13.45 4.24
CA ASN A 246 13.02 14.43 3.26
C ASN A 246 13.05 13.81 1.87
N TYR A 247 12.41 14.48 0.91
CA TYR A 247 12.35 14.06 -0.48
C TYR A 247 13.72 13.79 -1.11
N SER A 248 14.73 14.60 -0.79
CA SER A 248 16.09 14.45 -1.34
C SER A 248 16.82 13.19 -0.88
N LEU A 249 16.36 12.56 0.20
CA LEU A 249 16.93 11.32 0.75
C LEU A 249 16.26 10.06 0.19
N LEU A 250 15.10 10.21 -0.48
CA LEU A 250 14.36 9.08 -0.99
C LEU A 250 15.10 8.40 -2.14
N PRO A 251 15.05 7.05 -2.22
CA PRO A 251 15.58 6.32 -3.36
C PRO A 251 14.92 6.75 -4.67
N ARG A 252 15.72 6.87 -5.72
CA ARG A 252 15.21 7.25 -7.06
C ARG A 252 14.27 6.22 -7.65
N GLU A 253 14.42 5.01 -7.24
CA GLU A 253 13.69 3.82 -7.69
C GLU A 253 12.28 3.74 -7.09
N CYS A 254 11.92 4.57 -6.11
CA CYS A 254 10.56 4.59 -5.56
C CYS A 254 9.53 4.75 -6.67
N ILE A 255 8.58 3.84 -6.71
CA ILE A 255 7.42 3.85 -7.62
C ILE A 255 6.39 4.88 -7.15
N SER A 256 6.23 4.98 -5.84
CA SER A 256 5.27 5.88 -5.21
C SER A 256 5.94 6.73 -4.14
N ILE A 257 5.48 7.95 -4.01
CA ILE A 257 5.87 8.88 -2.96
C ILE A 257 4.64 9.26 -2.16
N LEU A 258 4.74 9.07 -0.86
CA LEU A 258 3.70 9.37 0.11
C LEU A 258 4.20 10.55 0.97
N ASP A 259 3.60 11.72 0.78
CA ASP A 259 3.85 12.89 1.64
C ASP A 259 2.77 12.93 2.73
N VAL A 260 3.19 12.89 4.00
CA VAL A 260 2.29 12.80 5.15
C VAL A 260 2.53 13.97 6.09
N GLN A 261 1.54 14.85 6.19
CA GLN A 261 1.45 15.92 7.17
C GLN A 261 0.32 15.63 8.16
N MET A 262 0.18 16.41 9.22
CA MET A 262 -0.87 16.18 10.21
C MET A 262 -2.30 16.33 9.66
N GLU A 263 -2.52 17.31 8.77
CA GLU A 263 -3.84 17.66 8.28
C GLU A 263 -4.09 17.23 6.83
N HIS A 264 -3.04 16.97 6.07
CA HIS A 264 -3.12 16.58 4.67
C HIS A 264 -2.03 15.60 4.30
N ALA A 265 -2.32 14.76 3.34
CA ALA A 265 -1.36 13.85 2.73
C ALA A 265 -1.59 13.77 1.22
N SER A 266 -0.57 13.29 0.53
CA SER A 266 -0.67 13.00 -0.89
C SER A 266 0.08 11.72 -1.27
N ILE A 267 -0.46 11.01 -2.25
CA ILE A 267 0.19 9.87 -2.91
C ILE A 267 0.49 10.32 -4.34
N TYR A 268 1.76 10.32 -4.70
CA TYR A 268 2.20 10.50 -6.07
C TYR A 268 2.73 9.18 -6.61
N ASN A 269 2.11 8.64 -7.63
CA ASN A 269 2.58 7.45 -8.34
C ASN A 269 3.33 7.88 -9.59
N LYS A 270 4.60 7.48 -9.73
CA LYS A 270 5.47 7.87 -10.84
C LYS A 270 5.07 7.22 -12.17
N ASP A 271 4.57 5.98 -12.12
CA ASP A 271 4.26 5.22 -13.34
C ASP A 271 3.00 5.76 -14.02
N SER A 272 1.96 6.08 -13.24
CA SER A 272 0.72 6.67 -13.76
C SER A 272 0.75 8.20 -13.84
N ASN A 273 1.75 8.85 -13.24
CA ASN A 273 1.85 10.30 -13.05
C ASN A 273 0.58 10.88 -12.37
N GLU A 274 0.01 10.14 -11.45
CA GLU A 274 -1.19 10.52 -10.73
C GLU A 274 -0.88 11.02 -9.33
N LEU A 275 -1.56 12.10 -8.94
CA LEU A 275 -1.51 12.66 -7.60
C LEU A 275 -2.90 12.54 -6.95
N LEU A 276 -2.96 11.90 -5.80
CA LEU A 276 -4.14 11.80 -4.95
C LEU A 276 -3.90 12.53 -3.64
N GLN A 277 -4.77 13.48 -3.30
CA GLN A 277 -4.71 14.22 -2.04
C GLN A 277 -5.82 13.74 -1.09
N PHE A 278 -5.51 13.67 0.21
CA PHE A 278 -6.44 13.19 1.22
C PHE A 278 -6.08 13.68 2.62
N LYS A 279 -7.01 13.55 3.55
CA LYS A 279 -6.77 13.74 4.98
C LYS A 279 -6.23 12.44 5.56
N PRO A 280 -5.01 12.39 6.13
CA PRO A 280 -4.38 11.16 6.56
C PRO A 280 -4.97 10.58 7.84
N ASN A 281 -4.81 9.26 8.01
CA ASN A 281 -5.15 8.54 9.22
C ASN A 281 -4.01 8.66 10.26
N VAL A 282 -3.93 9.79 10.95
CA VAL A 282 -2.90 10.10 11.97
C VAL A 282 -3.48 10.33 13.38
N GLY A 283 -4.78 10.11 13.55
CA GLY A 283 -5.52 10.30 14.80
C GLY A 283 -5.35 9.18 15.79
#